data_12fbd0bc200a45dedd42519a0592a0b8
#
_entry.id   12fbd0bc200a45dedd42519a0592a0b8
#
_cell.length_a   1.000
_cell.length_b   1.000
_cell.length_c   1.000
_cell.angle_alpha   90.00
_cell.angle_beta   90.00
_cell.angle_gamma   90.00
#
_symmetry.space_group_name_H-M   'P 1'
#
loop_
_entity.id
_entity.type
_entity.pdbx_description
1 polymer ?
#
loop_
_entity_poly.entity_id
_entity_poly.type
_entity_poly.pdbx_seq_one_letter_code
_entity_poly.pdbx_strand_id
1 'polypeptide(L)'
;MPKSCNSILKKIYYVFAIIFISSCASINDSNTTQFSGKFMISQNDHDASIFNIEANIYKNASIIQIKKPFYGNVLKIEMHHDKRTVFLTSNNNNSFYVPDFIEKNFRNWLSQCIFANELSIYESENGFSFKFKCEKDKNRTNILIEYNEFNIKGFLSKV
;
A
#
# COMPACT_ATOMS: atom_id res chain seq x y z
N MET A 1 -31.92 -38.66 -43.70
CA MET A 1 -32.25 -37.42 -42.96
C MET A 1 -31.38 -37.36 -41.70
N PRO A 2 -30.40 -36.53 -41.55
CA PRO A 2 -29.56 -36.46 -40.36
C PRO A 2 -30.17 -35.46 -39.39
N LYS A 3 -30.92 -35.97 -38.39
CA LYS A 3 -31.35 -35.22 -37.22
C LYS A 3 -30.28 -35.48 -36.12
N SER A 4 -29.30 -34.67 -35.92
CA SER A 4 -28.55 -34.72 -34.66
C SER A 4 -27.48 -33.59 -34.44
N CYS A 5 -27.16 -32.75 -35.40
CA CYS A 5 -26.12 -31.76 -35.21
C CYS A 5 -26.52 -30.57 -34.31
N ASN A 6 -27.78 -30.19 -34.28
CA ASN A 6 -28.26 -29.01 -33.53
C ASN A 6 -28.35 -29.25 -32.01
N SER A 7 -28.48 -30.51 -31.55
CA SER A 7 -28.57 -30.82 -30.12
C SER A 7 -27.22 -30.77 -29.43
N ILE A 8 -26.13 -31.15 -30.12
CA ILE A 8 -24.76 -31.16 -29.59
C ILE A 8 -24.26 -29.74 -29.52
N LEU A 9 -24.49 -28.92 -30.54
CA LEU A 9 -24.09 -27.50 -30.56
C LEU A 9 -24.75 -26.68 -29.43
N LYS A 10 -26.06 -26.93 -29.16
CA LYS A 10 -26.75 -26.30 -28.03
C LYS A 10 -26.16 -26.71 -26.68
N LYS A 11 -25.80 -27.96 -26.48
CA LYS A 11 -25.18 -28.44 -25.25
C LYS A 11 -23.78 -27.81 -25.02
N ILE A 12 -22.96 -27.69 -26.08
CA ILE A 12 -21.66 -27.07 -26.04
C ILE A 12 -21.81 -25.57 -25.68
N TYR A 13 -22.79 -24.89 -26.26
CA TYR A 13 -23.04 -23.47 -25.96
C TYR A 13 -23.41 -23.24 -24.48
N TYR A 14 -24.24 -24.11 -23.88
CA TYR A 14 -24.59 -24.02 -22.47
C TYR A 14 -23.40 -24.30 -21.55
N VAL A 15 -22.51 -25.23 -21.89
CA VAL A 15 -21.30 -25.51 -21.11
C VAL A 15 -20.33 -24.31 -21.18
N PHE A 16 -20.18 -23.70 -22.36
CA PHE A 16 -19.37 -22.48 -22.50
C PHE A 16 -19.97 -21.30 -21.72
N ALA A 17 -21.28 -21.11 -21.77
CA ALA A 17 -21.93 -20.02 -21.03
C ALA A 17 -21.76 -20.18 -19.50
N ILE A 18 -21.78 -21.40 -18.97
CA ILE A 18 -21.58 -21.65 -17.53
C ILE A 18 -20.12 -21.37 -17.12
N ILE A 19 -19.14 -21.64 -17.97
CA ILE A 19 -17.70 -21.37 -17.69
C ILE A 19 -17.45 -19.87 -17.62
N PHE A 20 -18.15 -19.04 -18.40
CA PHE A 20 -17.96 -17.58 -18.37
C PHE A 20 -18.61 -16.90 -17.15
N ILE A 21 -19.57 -17.52 -16.46
CA ILE A 21 -20.22 -16.94 -15.28
C ILE A 21 -19.42 -17.20 -14.00
N SER A 22 -18.49 -18.17 -13.99
CA SER A 22 -17.72 -18.56 -12.80
C SER A 22 -16.45 -17.74 -12.53
N SER A 23 -16.14 -16.72 -13.31
CA SER A 23 -14.87 -15.98 -13.22
C SER A 23 -15.03 -14.56 -12.69
N CYS A 24 -15.72 -14.34 -11.57
CA CYS A 24 -15.52 -13.13 -10.76
C CYS A 24 -16.09 -13.29 -9.35
N ALA A 25 -15.65 -14.32 -8.64
CA ALA A 25 -15.69 -14.25 -7.18
C ALA A 25 -14.40 -13.55 -6.74
N SER A 26 -14.40 -12.23 -6.69
CA SER A 26 -13.42 -11.52 -5.88
C SER A 26 -13.68 -11.98 -4.44
N ILE A 27 -12.76 -12.75 -3.87
CA ILE A 27 -12.75 -13.05 -2.45
C ILE A 27 -12.51 -11.71 -1.75
N ASN A 28 -13.60 -11.01 -1.46
CA ASN A 28 -13.60 -9.86 -0.60
C ASN A 28 -13.36 -10.42 0.80
N ASP A 29 -12.09 -10.49 1.20
CA ASP A 29 -11.72 -10.82 2.57
C ASP A 29 -12.29 -9.68 3.44
N SER A 30 -13.41 -9.96 4.12
CA SER A 30 -14.23 -8.97 4.84
C SER A 30 -13.51 -8.26 6.00
N ASN A 31 -12.23 -8.56 6.20
CA ASN A 31 -11.34 -7.99 7.21
C ASN A 31 -10.24 -7.07 6.65
N THR A 32 -10.32 -6.67 5.38
CA THR A 32 -9.32 -5.79 4.77
C THR A 32 -9.83 -4.35 4.75
N THR A 33 -9.08 -3.43 5.31
CA THR A 33 -9.32 -2.00 5.15
C THR A 33 -8.33 -1.45 4.13
N GLN A 34 -8.86 -0.84 3.07
CA GLN A 34 -8.07 -0.28 1.98
C GLN A 34 -7.99 1.24 2.13
N PHE A 35 -6.81 1.76 1.87
CA PHE A 35 -6.54 3.19 1.81
C PHE A 35 -5.81 3.51 0.51
N SER A 36 -6.11 4.68 -0.04
CA SER A 36 -5.36 5.25 -1.16
C SER A 36 -4.96 6.67 -0.86
N GLY A 37 -3.89 7.15 -1.49
CA GLY A 37 -3.41 8.49 -1.24
C GLY A 37 -2.36 8.96 -2.22
N LYS A 38 -1.89 10.18 -1.98
CA LYS A 38 -0.79 10.79 -2.72
C LYS A 38 0.22 11.35 -1.75
N PHE A 39 1.48 11.14 -2.08
CA PHE A 39 2.60 11.66 -1.32
C PHE A 39 3.55 12.42 -2.24
N MET A 40 4.08 13.49 -1.73
CA MET A 40 5.13 14.29 -2.32
C MET A 40 6.40 14.08 -1.52
N ILE A 41 7.47 13.72 -2.20
CA ILE A 41 8.79 13.53 -1.62
C ILE A 41 9.67 14.63 -2.18
N SER A 42 10.30 15.42 -1.30
CA SER A 42 11.30 16.42 -1.65
C SER A 42 12.58 16.19 -0.86
N GLN A 43 13.71 16.57 -1.45
CA GLN A 43 15.02 16.58 -0.79
C GLN A 43 15.49 18.05 -0.71
N ASN A 44 15.78 18.55 0.49
CA ASN A 44 16.19 19.94 0.72
C ASN A 44 15.28 20.98 0.04
N ASP A 45 13.96 20.73 0.01
CA ASP A 45 12.94 21.53 -0.66
C ASP A 45 13.14 21.72 -2.19
N HIS A 46 14.02 20.90 -2.79
CA HIS A 46 14.21 20.85 -4.24
C HIS A 46 13.56 19.58 -4.84
N ASP A 47 13.20 19.66 -6.11
CA ASP A 47 12.77 18.54 -6.97
C ASP A 47 11.71 17.58 -6.35
N ALA A 48 10.56 18.14 -6.00
CA ALA A 48 9.46 17.34 -5.47
C ALA A 48 8.94 16.30 -6.47
N SER A 49 8.90 15.04 -6.07
CA SER A 49 8.31 13.95 -6.84
C SER A 49 6.99 13.50 -6.20
N ILE A 50 5.98 13.27 -7.04
CA ILE A 50 4.65 12.82 -6.60
C ILE A 50 4.54 11.31 -6.79
N PHE A 51 4.01 10.62 -5.77
CA PHE A 51 3.76 9.19 -5.74
C PHE A 51 2.31 8.90 -5.36
N ASN A 52 1.72 7.88 -5.97
CA ASN A 52 0.47 7.32 -5.51
C ASN A 52 0.75 6.20 -4.51
N ILE A 53 -0.06 6.12 -3.47
CA ILE A 53 0.09 5.09 -2.44
C ILE A 53 -1.22 4.32 -2.32
N GLU A 54 -1.09 3.00 -2.23
CA GLU A 54 -2.17 2.08 -1.91
C GLU A 54 -1.74 1.27 -0.68
N ALA A 55 -2.56 1.30 0.36
CA ALA A 55 -2.31 0.57 1.59
C ALA A 55 -3.46 -0.40 1.87
N ASN A 56 -3.15 -1.68 1.96
CA ASN A 56 -4.07 -2.73 2.32
C ASN A 56 -3.73 -3.20 3.74
N ILE A 57 -4.62 -2.92 4.68
CA ILE A 57 -4.43 -3.25 6.09
C ILE A 57 -5.24 -4.50 6.42
N TYR A 58 -4.55 -5.57 6.73
CA TYR A 58 -5.11 -6.85 7.17
C TYR A 58 -4.87 -7.04 8.67
N LYS A 59 -5.62 -7.94 9.29
CA LYS A 59 -5.46 -8.26 10.70
C LYS A 59 -4.02 -8.69 11.07
N ASN A 60 -3.43 -9.56 10.27
CA ASN A 60 -2.12 -10.16 10.55
C ASN A 60 -0.97 -9.60 9.70
N ALA A 61 -1.29 -8.87 8.66
CA ALA A 61 -0.30 -8.29 7.75
C ALA A 61 -0.82 -6.96 7.20
N SER A 62 0.07 -6.14 6.67
CA SER A 62 -0.31 -4.95 5.92
C SER A 62 0.67 -4.77 4.77
N ILE A 63 0.16 -4.34 3.64
CA ILE A 63 0.96 -4.13 2.43
C ILE A 63 0.74 -2.71 1.95
N ILE A 64 1.81 -1.95 1.81
CA ILE A 64 1.80 -0.64 1.19
C ILE A 64 2.54 -0.72 -0.13
N GLN A 65 1.93 -0.21 -1.19
CA GLN A 65 2.55 -0.08 -2.51
C GLN A 65 2.69 1.40 -2.84
N ILE A 66 3.90 1.81 -3.15
CA ILE A 66 4.23 3.16 -3.60
C ILE A 66 4.49 3.11 -5.10
N LYS A 67 3.70 3.86 -5.85
CA LYS A 67 3.70 3.86 -7.31
C LYS A 67 4.09 5.24 -7.84
N LYS A 68 5.06 5.31 -8.72
CA LYS A 68 5.35 6.53 -9.47
C LYS A 68 4.53 6.53 -10.76
N PRO A 69 3.83 7.62 -11.10
CA PRO A 69 3.10 7.72 -12.37
C PRO A 69 4.00 7.32 -13.54
N PHE A 70 3.48 6.52 -14.46
CA PHE A 70 4.16 5.96 -15.63
C PHE A 70 5.28 4.94 -15.38
N TYR A 71 5.80 4.81 -14.14
CA TYR A 71 6.89 3.88 -13.80
C TYR A 71 6.41 2.64 -13.03
N GLY A 72 5.17 2.66 -12.54
CA GLY A 72 4.60 1.55 -11.75
C GLY A 72 5.09 1.52 -10.29
N ASN A 73 5.14 0.33 -9.70
CA ASN A 73 5.58 0.15 -8.32
C ASN A 73 7.07 0.47 -8.17
N VAL A 74 7.40 1.38 -7.26
CA VAL A 74 8.80 1.74 -6.95
C VAL A 74 9.24 1.20 -5.59
N LEU A 75 8.30 1.06 -4.65
CA LEU A 75 8.55 0.50 -3.34
C LEU A 75 7.32 -0.28 -2.86
N LYS A 76 7.56 -1.43 -2.25
CA LYS A 76 6.56 -2.22 -1.53
C LYS A 76 7.01 -2.37 -0.08
N ILE A 77 6.13 -2.08 0.86
CA ILE A 77 6.40 -2.22 2.29
C ILE A 77 5.48 -3.33 2.80
N GLU A 78 6.06 -4.38 3.34
CA GLU A 78 5.35 -5.50 3.94
C GLU A 78 5.54 -5.47 5.46
N MET A 79 4.42 -5.47 6.18
CA MET A 79 4.39 -5.44 7.64
C MET A 79 3.62 -6.65 8.14
N HIS A 80 4.27 -7.51 8.88
CA HIS A 80 3.67 -8.67 9.53
C HIS A 80 3.61 -8.49 11.04
N HIS A 81 2.67 -9.16 11.71
CA HIS A 81 2.46 -8.98 13.16
C HIS A 81 3.72 -9.32 13.96
N ASP A 82 4.37 -10.42 13.62
CA ASP A 82 5.48 -10.99 14.41
C ASP A 82 6.84 -10.86 13.72
N LYS A 83 6.93 -10.02 12.68
CA LYS A 83 8.16 -9.84 11.90
C LYS A 83 8.49 -8.36 11.74
N ARG A 84 9.75 -8.08 11.45
CA ARG A 84 10.17 -6.73 11.06
C ARG A 84 9.48 -6.29 9.79
N THR A 85 9.30 -5.00 9.64
CA THR A 85 8.84 -4.39 8.39
C THR A 85 9.89 -4.61 7.30
N VAL A 86 9.46 -5.04 6.13
CA VAL A 86 10.34 -5.30 4.98
C VAL A 86 10.06 -4.25 3.89
N PHE A 87 11.11 -3.62 3.42
CA PHE A 87 11.07 -2.62 2.35
C PHE A 87 11.66 -3.22 1.07
N LEU A 88 10.83 -3.41 0.06
CA LEU A 88 11.19 -4.04 -1.21
C LEU A 88 11.14 -3.00 -2.34
N THR A 89 12.29 -2.70 -2.93
CA THR A 89 12.36 -1.82 -4.11
C THR A 89 12.08 -2.61 -5.39
N SER A 90 11.56 -1.95 -6.43
CA SER A 90 11.34 -2.57 -7.75
C SER A 90 12.65 -2.96 -8.44
N ASN A 91 13.76 -2.35 -8.06
CA ASN A 91 15.09 -2.65 -8.58
C ASN A 91 15.85 -3.47 -7.53
N ASN A 92 15.94 -4.77 -7.72
CA ASN A 92 16.59 -5.72 -6.79
C ASN A 92 18.08 -5.41 -6.48
N ASN A 93 18.67 -4.42 -7.14
CA ASN A 93 20.08 -4.07 -7.00
C ASN A 93 20.37 -2.94 -6.00
N ASN A 94 19.34 -2.22 -5.52
CA ASN A 94 19.52 -1.15 -4.54
C ASN A 94 18.90 -1.59 -3.21
N SER A 95 19.74 -2.03 -2.27
CA SER A 95 19.34 -2.19 -0.88
C SER A 95 19.03 -0.80 -0.30
N PHE A 96 17.76 -0.54 -0.08
CA PHE A 96 17.34 0.66 0.64
C PHE A 96 17.60 0.42 2.14
N TYR A 97 18.57 1.15 2.68
CA TYR A 97 18.85 1.05 4.11
C TYR A 97 17.79 1.84 4.89
N VAL A 98 17.08 1.13 5.73
CA VAL A 98 16.14 1.70 6.70
C VAL A 98 16.71 1.45 8.09
N PRO A 99 16.84 2.48 8.94
CA PRO A 99 17.29 2.30 10.32
C PRO A 99 16.42 1.29 11.09
N ASP A 100 17.06 0.48 11.93
CA ASP A 100 16.42 -0.59 12.70
C ASP A 100 15.21 -0.12 13.52
N PHE A 101 15.28 1.10 14.08
CA PHE A 101 14.19 1.65 14.88
C PHE A 101 12.94 1.95 14.04
N ILE A 102 13.11 2.35 12.76
CA ILE A 102 12.00 2.54 11.82
C ILE A 102 11.39 1.18 11.45
N GLU A 103 12.21 0.20 11.08
CA GLU A 103 11.72 -1.15 10.74
C GLU A 103 10.90 -1.79 11.87
N LYS A 104 11.33 -1.61 13.12
CA LYS A 104 10.65 -2.16 14.30
C LYS A 104 9.34 -1.46 14.63
N ASN A 105 9.28 -0.14 14.45
CA ASN A 105 8.17 0.67 14.97
C ASN A 105 7.19 1.15 13.89
N PHE A 106 7.58 1.15 12.61
CA PHE A 106 6.81 1.75 11.52
C PHE A 106 5.36 1.23 11.45
N ARG A 107 5.16 -0.08 11.62
CA ARG A 107 3.83 -0.68 11.66
C ARG A 107 2.96 -0.10 12.77
N ASN A 108 3.52 0.01 13.97
CA ASN A 108 2.80 0.52 15.14
C ASN A 108 2.44 1.99 14.94
N TRP A 109 3.37 2.80 14.46
CA TRP A 109 3.15 4.21 14.16
C TRP A 109 2.08 4.41 13.09
N LEU A 110 2.17 3.66 12.00
CA LEU A 110 1.17 3.75 10.93
C LEU A 110 -0.21 3.30 11.41
N SER A 111 -0.28 2.23 12.19
CA SER A 111 -1.54 1.75 12.78
C SER A 111 -2.15 2.80 13.71
N GLN A 112 -1.35 3.39 14.59
CA GLN A 112 -1.82 4.48 15.46
C GLN A 112 -2.26 5.69 14.63
N CYS A 113 -1.50 6.05 13.61
CA CYS A 113 -1.83 7.14 12.69
C CYS A 113 -3.19 6.96 12.00
N ILE A 114 -3.47 5.75 11.51
CA ILE A 114 -4.71 5.46 10.78
C ILE A 114 -5.92 5.38 11.73
N PHE A 115 -5.75 4.82 12.91
CA PHE A 115 -6.85 4.53 13.85
C PHE A 115 -7.00 5.54 14.99
N ALA A 116 -5.94 6.28 15.32
CA ALA A 116 -6.00 7.41 16.25
C ALA A 116 -6.28 8.72 15.47
N ASN A 117 -6.52 9.80 16.21
CA ASN A 117 -6.77 11.10 15.59
C ASN A 117 -5.49 11.86 15.28
N GLU A 118 -4.47 11.67 16.09
CA GLU A 118 -3.18 12.37 15.98
C GLU A 118 -2.05 11.49 16.51
N LEU A 119 -0.88 11.56 15.87
CA LEU A 119 0.36 10.98 16.36
C LEU A 119 1.52 11.90 15.97
N SER A 120 2.42 12.14 16.91
CA SER A 120 3.67 12.87 16.66
C SER A 120 4.81 12.16 17.35
N ILE A 121 5.81 11.73 16.57
CA ILE A 121 7.01 11.03 17.03
C ILE A 121 8.21 11.82 16.53
N TYR A 122 9.18 11.99 17.40
CA TYR A 122 10.46 12.57 17.08
C TYR A 122 11.55 11.68 17.69
N GLU A 123 12.45 11.21 16.84
CA GLU A 123 13.62 10.42 17.23
C GLU A 123 14.88 11.07 16.66
N SER A 124 15.91 11.14 17.47
CA SER A 124 17.21 11.64 17.06
C SER A 124 18.28 10.75 17.65
N GLU A 125 18.98 10.01 16.81
CA GLU A 125 20.04 9.10 17.21
C GLU A 125 21.19 9.12 16.20
N ASN A 126 22.43 9.16 16.69
CA ASN A 126 23.66 9.04 15.88
C ASN A 126 23.74 9.97 14.66
N GLY A 127 23.24 11.21 14.78
CA GLY A 127 23.22 12.19 13.69
C GLY A 127 22.09 12.04 12.69
N PHE A 128 21.18 11.11 12.91
CA PHE A 128 19.94 10.98 12.14
C PHE A 128 18.79 11.64 12.89
N SER A 129 18.00 12.43 12.20
CA SER A 129 16.75 12.97 12.71
C SER A 129 15.56 12.35 11.95
N PHE A 130 14.59 11.88 12.70
CA PHE A 130 13.35 11.31 12.17
C PHE A 130 12.16 11.95 12.87
N LYS A 131 11.23 12.43 12.09
CA LYS A 131 9.95 12.93 12.59
C LYS A 131 8.83 12.30 11.81
N PHE A 132 7.87 11.74 12.52
CA PHE A 132 6.64 11.20 11.94
C PHE A 132 5.46 11.89 12.61
N LYS A 133 4.72 12.63 11.85
CA LYS A 133 3.48 13.28 12.30
C LYS A 133 2.33 12.85 11.43
N CYS A 134 1.20 12.55 12.04
CA CYS A 134 -0.05 12.42 11.31
C CYS A 134 -1.20 13.06 12.07
N GLU A 135 -2.19 13.49 11.30
CA GLU A 135 -3.37 14.18 11.77
C GLU A 135 -4.56 13.76 10.91
N LYS A 136 -5.64 13.38 11.57
CA LYS A 136 -6.86 12.98 10.88
C LYS A 136 -7.76 14.19 10.66
N ASP A 137 -8.11 14.41 9.40
CA ASP A 137 -9.09 15.41 8.98
C ASP A 137 -10.23 14.73 8.24
N LYS A 138 -11.38 14.57 8.91
CA LYS A 138 -12.59 13.89 8.38
C LYS A 138 -12.27 12.49 7.84
N ASN A 139 -12.22 12.36 6.51
CA ASN A 139 -11.96 11.08 5.81
C ASN A 139 -10.51 10.92 5.35
N ARG A 140 -9.65 11.85 5.70
CA ARG A 140 -8.22 11.83 5.32
C ARG A 140 -7.34 11.78 6.54
N THR A 141 -6.25 11.07 6.43
CA THR A 141 -5.15 11.10 7.40
C THR A 141 -3.97 11.76 6.71
N ASN A 142 -3.66 12.99 7.09
CA ASN A 142 -2.49 13.71 6.62
C ASN A 142 -1.24 13.15 7.31
N ILE A 143 -0.19 12.92 6.56
CA ILE A 143 1.04 12.33 7.06
C ILE A 143 2.21 13.20 6.64
N LEU A 144 3.09 13.48 7.60
CA LEU A 144 4.37 14.14 7.42
C LEU A 144 5.47 13.23 7.96
N ILE A 145 6.46 12.92 7.13
CA ILE A 145 7.67 12.22 7.54
C ILE A 145 8.86 13.11 7.14
N GLU A 146 9.67 13.47 8.11
CA GLU A 146 10.95 14.14 7.90
C GLU A 146 12.06 13.16 8.29
N TYR A 147 12.97 12.89 7.39
CA TYR A 147 14.10 12.02 7.62
C TYR A 147 15.35 12.64 6.99
N ASN A 148 16.23 13.16 7.84
CA ASN A 148 17.40 13.94 7.42
C ASN A 148 17.01 15.07 6.46
N GLU A 149 17.45 14.96 5.20
CA GLU A 149 17.18 15.91 4.12
C GLU A 149 15.84 15.66 3.40
N PHE A 150 15.20 14.51 3.65
CA PHE A 150 13.99 14.13 2.96
C PHE A 150 12.75 14.58 3.72
N ASN A 151 11.83 15.16 2.98
CA ASN A 151 10.52 15.58 3.46
C ASN A 151 9.43 14.90 2.64
N ILE A 152 8.62 14.10 3.32
CA ILE A 152 7.54 13.33 2.70
C ILE A 152 6.23 13.85 3.27
N LYS A 153 5.42 14.47 2.43
CA LYS A 153 4.10 15.00 2.80
C LYS A 153 3.01 14.37 1.96
N GLY A 154 1.92 14.01 2.59
CA GLY A 154 0.81 13.46 1.83
C GLY A 154 -0.40 13.11 2.69
N PHE A 155 -1.28 12.32 2.10
CA PHE A 155 -2.48 11.88 2.79
C PHE A 155 -2.86 10.46 2.37
N LEU A 156 -3.60 9.79 3.26
CA LEU A 156 -4.33 8.55 3.01
C LEU A 156 -5.82 8.79 3.21
N SER A 157 -6.64 8.25 2.32
CA SER A 157 -8.10 8.23 2.44
C SER A 157 -8.59 6.80 2.39
N LYS A 158 -9.58 6.44 3.20
CA LYS A 158 -10.22 5.13 3.13
C LYS A 158 -10.99 5.02 1.82
N VAL A 159 -10.83 3.89 1.14
CA VAL A 159 -11.53 3.54 -0.11
C VAL A 159 -12.83 2.81 0.20
#